data_b7985c1221b1b4d6a6ebf0deba13c2d0
#
_entry.id   b7985c1221b1b4d6a6ebf0deba13c2d0
#
_cell.length_a   1.000
_cell.length_b   1.000
_cell.length_c   1.000
_cell.angle_alpha   90.00
_cell.angle_beta   90.00
_cell.angle_gamma   90.00
#
_symmetry.space_group_name_H-M   'P 1'
#
loop_
_entity.id
_entity.type
_entity.pdbx_description
1 polymer ?
#
loop_
_entity_poly.entity_id
_entity_poly.type
_entity_poly.pdbx_seq_one_letter_code
_entity_poly.pdbx_strand_id
1 'polypeptide(L)'
;MYKKTIDRIFDYLSPDKCYFCTKNGEAICSECMKNIIDNIGNIIDSNSPYIDKEFYIDNRKESDIIKLVDDYKFLPKRNNIYSLTVIITDFLKNTAHFTDNPNDLILVPCPTSKKHIKQRGFDHILLLVQVLSKTLNIKYQTIIKRKGNYKQLGASKKQRKEQALKSYYLDGDILKDKTYIIVDDIKTTGSTLEAIAKILKDNKASRVWALYILYQEK
;
A
#
# COMPACT_ATOMS: atom_id res chain seq x y z
N MET A 1 -20.62 -18.25 1.39
CA MET A 1 -20.80 -18.28 2.86
C MET A 1 -19.67 -17.50 3.58
N TYR A 2 -18.42 -17.63 3.21
CA TYR A 2 -17.27 -16.89 3.80
C TYR A 2 -17.32 -15.35 3.67
N LYS A 3 -17.88 -14.81 2.59
CA LYS A 3 -17.94 -13.36 2.32
C LYS A 3 -18.77 -12.60 3.37
N LYS A 4 -19.89 -13.16 3.83
CA LYS A 4 -20.76 -12.56 4.87
C LYS A 4 -20.12 -12.56 6.27
N THR A 5 -19.20 -13.50 6.54
CA THR A 5 -18.51 -13.60 7.84
C THR A 5 -17.42 -12.53 7.97
N ILE A 6 -16.69 -12.25 6.88
CA ILE A 6 -15.70 -11.20 6.83
C ILE A 6 -16.37 -9.82 6.98
N ASP A 7 -17.50 -9.59 6.29
CA ASP A 7 -18.25 -8.34 6.38
C ASP A 7 -18.76 -8.08 7.81
N ARG A 8 -19.31 -9.11 8.50
CA ARG A 8 -19.73 -9.01 9.91
C ARG A 8 -18.58 -8.79 10.88
N ILE A 9 -17.40 -9.40 10.63
CA ILE A 9 -16.20 -9.16 11.45
C ILE A 9 -15.74 -7.71 11.28
N PHE A 10 -15.84 -7.15 10.09
CA PHE A 10 -15.50 -5.75 9.84
C PHE A 10 -16.50 -4.78 10.50
N ASP A 11 -17.80 -5.07 10.47
CA ASP A 11 -18.81 -4.24 11.16
C ASP A 11 -18.66 -4.28 12.69
N TYR A 12 -18.21 -5.41 13.25
CA TYR A 12 -17.95 -5.56 14.70
C TYR A 12 -16.62 -4.94 15.15
N LEU A 13 -15.73 -4.62 14.23
CA LEU A 13 -14.40 -4.04 14.47
C LEU A 13 -14.34 -2.56 14.08
N SER A 14 -15.48 -1.90 13.86
CA SER A 14 -15.51 -0.45 13.69
C SER A 14 -14.89 0.20 14.92
N PRO A 15 -13.89 1.06 14.77
CA PRO A 15 -13.24 1.67 15.93
C PRO A 15 -14.23 2.58 16.63
N ASP A 16 -14.47 2.31 17.90
CA ASP A 16 -15.34 3.14 18.74
C ASP A 16 -14.76 4.53 19.02
N LYS A 17 -13.50 4.76 18.66
CA LYS A 17 -12.74 5.98 18.99
C LYS A 17 -11.79 6.39 17.88
N CYS A 18 -11.71 7.70 17.66
CA CYS A 18 -10.72 8.29 16.79
C CYS A 18 -9.30 7.93 17.23
N TYR A 19 -8.47 7.49 16.28
CA TYR A 19 -7.10 7.08 16.56
C TYR A 19 -6.25 8.21 17.16
N PHE A 20 -6.47 9.45 16.72
CA PHE A 20 -5.64 10.61 17.10
C PHE A 20 -6.12 11.31 18.37
N CYS A 21 -7.42 11.63 18.50
CA CYS A 21 -7.95 12.38 19.63
C CYS A 21 -8.85 11.57 20.59
N THR A 22 -9.05 10.28 20.32
CA THR A 22 -9.85 9.35 21.13
C THR A 22 -11.36 9.69 21.24
N LYS A 23 -11.88 10.64 20.44
CA LYS A 23 -13.31 10.97 20.34
C LYS A 23 -14.10 9.75 19.85
N ASN A 24 -15.26 9.48 20.46
CA ASN A 24 -16.10 8.33 20.11
C ASN A 24 -16.74 8.47 18.72
N GLY A 25 -16.96 7.35 18.04
CA GLY A 25 -17.87 7.20 16.91
C GLY A 25 -17.22 7.03 15.55
N GLU A 26 -15.94 7.36 15.36
CA GLU A 26 -15.27 7.29 14.03
C GLU A 26 -13.83 6.83 14.16
N ALA A 27 -13.32 6.13 13.13
CA ALA A 27 -11.93 5.71 13.06
C ALA A 27 -10.96 6.90 13.09
N ILE A 28 -11.34 7.97 12.39
CA ILE A 28 -10.72 9.28 12.43
C ILE A 28 -11.85 10.30 12.37
N CYS A 29 -11.97 11.15 13.40
CA CYS A 29 -13.02 12.16 13.42
C CYS A 29 -12.74 13.26 12.38
N SER A 30 -13.79 13.98 11.99
CA SER A 30 -13.72 15.02 10.95
C SER A 30 -12.69 16.11 11.24
N GLU A 31 -12.48 16.47 12.51
CA GLU A 31 -11.48 17.47 12.93
C GLU A 31 -10.06 16.96 12.73
N CYS A 32 -9.77 15.73 13.21
CA CYS A 32 -8.45 15.10 12.98
C CYS A 32 -8.20 14.84 11.49
N MET A 33 -9.24 14.42 10.76
CA MET A 33 -9.12 14.18 9.32
C MET A 33 -8.78 15.47 8.57
N LYS A 34 -9.42 16.59 8.89
CA LYS A 34 -9.11 17.89 8.31
C LYS A 34 -7.64 18.27 8.56
N ASN A 35 -7.17 18.16 9.81
CA ASN A 35 -5.78 18.47 10.15
C ASN A 35 -4.78 17.57 9.39
N ILE A 36 -5.14 16.32 9.13
CA ILE A 36 -4.30 15.40 8.37
C ILE A 36 -4.31 15.78 6.90
N ILE A 37 -5.47 15.99 6.28
CA ILE A 37 -5.63 16.24 4.84
C ILE A 37 -4.93 17.53 4.42
N ASP A 38 -4.99 18.57 5.23
CA ASP A 38 -4.35 19.85 4.93
C ASP A 38 -2.82 19.73 4.79
N ASN A 39 -2.24 18.61 5.27
CA ASN A 39 -0.79 18.38 5.32
C ASN A 39 -0.32 17.13 4.55
N ILE A 40 -1.21 16.35 3.96
CA ILE A 40 -0.86 15.07 3.34
C ILE A 40 -1.20 15.01 1.86
N GLY A 41 -0.56 14.05 1.23
CA GLY A 41 -0.86 13.61 -0.11
C GLY A 41 -0.04 14.31 -1.17
N ASN A 42 0.79 13.53 -1.82
CA ASN A 42 1.61 14.01 -2.90
C ASN A 42 1.51 13.07 -4.10
N ILE A 43 1.48 13.69 -5.27
CA ILE A 43 1.58 13.01 -6.55
C ILE A 43 2.85 13.52 -7.21
N ILE A 44 3.72 12.60 -7.56
CA ILE A 44 4.95 12.95 -8.28
C ILE A 44 5.08 12.10 -9.54
N ASP A 45 5.61 12.70 -10.57
CA ASP A 45 6.12 11.96 -11.71
C ASP A 45 7.34 11.16 -11.25
N SER A 46 7.35 9.88 -11.57
CA SER A 46 8.42 9.01 -11.10
C SER A 46 9.70 9.22 -11.90
N ASN A 47 10.83 9.25 -11.19
CA ASN A 47 12.14 9.16 -11.84
C ASN A 47 12.53 7.74 -12.25
N SER A 48 11.66 6.76 -12.06
CA SER A 48 11.85 5.37 -12.47
C SER A 48 11.40 5.18 -13.93
N PRO A 49 12.18 4.49 -14.77
CA PRO A 49 11.75 4.18 -16.13
C PRO A 49 10.59 3.17 -16.21
N TYR A 50 10.19 2.60 -15.07
CA TYR A 50 9.16 1.55 -14.98
C TYR A 50 7.90 2.00 -14.25
N ILE A 51 7.94 3.11 -13.51
CA ILE A 51 6.80 3.63 -12.75
C ILE A 51 6.38 4.95 -13.38
N ASP A 52 5.14 5.04 -13.85
CA ASP A 52 4.64 6.22 -14.54
C ASP A 52 4.23 7.33 -13.55
N LYS A 53 3.64 6.97 -12.41
CA LYS A 53 3.24 7.92 -11.34
C LYS A 53 3.44 7.32 -9.95
N GLU A 54 3.72 8.15 -8.98
CA GLU A 54 3.83 7.77 -7.59
C GLU A 54 2.88 8.60 -6.73
N PHE A 55 2.18 7.91 -5.83
CA PHE A 55 1.26 8.48 -4.84
C PHE A 55 1.77 8.14 -3.46
N TYR A 56 1.91 9.12 -2.59
CA TYR A 56 2.26 8.88 -1.20
C TYR A 56 1.52 9.80 -0.25
N ILE A 57 1.29 9.31 0.95
CA ILE A 57 0.46 10.01 1.90
C ILE A 57 1.29 11.04 2.65
N ASP A 58 2.48 10.68 3.15
CA ASP A 58 3.25 11.60 3.95
C ASP A 58 4.76 11.26 3.98
N ASN A 59 5.57 12.24 4.41
CA ASN A 59 6.99 12.05 4.65
C ASN A 59 7.22 11.39 6.01
N ARG A 60 8.04 10.33 6.04
CA ARG A 60 8.25 9.55 7.27
C ARG A 60 8.84 10.35 8.43
N LYS A 61 9.68 11.35 8.16
CA LYS A 61 10.38 12.11 9.21
C LYS A 61 9.46 13.03 10.01
N GLU A 62 8.37 13.49 9.39
CA GLU A 62 7.49 14.55 9.93
C GLU A 62 6.04 14.04 10.09
N SER A 63 5.81 12.76 9.85
CA SER A 63 4.47 12.21 9.73
C SER A 63 3.80 11.94 11.08
N ASP A 64 2.66 12.54 11.31
CA ASP A 64 1.76 12.19 12.41
C ASP A 64 1.17 10.78 12.28
N ILE A 65 1.16 10.23 11.04
CA ILE A 65 0.62 8.89 10.78
C ILE A 65 1.66 7.77 10.93
N ILE A 66 2.93 8.08 11.21
CA ILE A 66 3.99 7.06 11.39
C ILE A 66 3.62 6.07 12.49
N LYS A 67 3.10 6.58 13.61
CA LYS A 67 2.66 5.75 14.73
C LYS A 67 1.50 4.84 14.34
N LEU A 68 0.54 5.34 13.56
CA LEU A 68 -0.57 4.54 13.03
C LEU A 68 -0.08 3.43 12.12
N VAL A 69 0.90 3.70 11.25
CA VAL A 69 1.51 2.71 10.36
C VAL A 69 2.28 1.65 11.15
N ASP A 70 3.05 2.05 12.16
CA ASP A 70 3.80 1.13 13.00
C ASP A 70 2.86 0.30 13.90
N ASP A 71 1.84 0.91 14.48
CA ASP A 71 0.81 0.20 15.24
C ASP A 71 0.07 -0.82 14.36
N TYR A 72 -0.25 -0.46 13.12
CA TYR A 72 -0.85 -1.38 12.17
C TYR A 72 0.05 -2.58 11.86
N LYS A 73 1.36 -2.38 11.75
CA LYS A 73 2.34 -3.43 11.45
C LYS A 73 2.58 -4.41 12.59
N PHE A 74 2.65 -3.90 13.82
CA PHE A 74 3.22 -4.64 14.95
C PHE A 74 2.22 -4.95 16.06
N LEU A 75 1.12 -4.20 16.15
CA LEU A 75 0.08 -4.43 17.14
C LEU A 75 -1.12 -5.15 16.50
N PRO A 76 -1.69 -6.16 17.18
CA PRO A 76 -2.84 -6.90 16.65
C PRO A 76 -4.15 -6.09 16.59
N LYS A 77 -4.10 -4.78 16.84
CA LYS A 77 -5.25 -3.89 16.73
C LYS A 77 -5.57 -3.65 15.25
N ARG A 78 -6.38 -4.55 14.69
CA ARG A 78 -6.87 -4.45 13.30
C ARG A 78 -7.63 -3.16 13.02
N ASN A 79 -8.13 -2.48 14.05
CA ASN A 79 -8.81 -1.18 13.93
C ASN A 79 -7.95 -0.12 13.24
N ASN A 80 -6.62 -0.21 13.35
CA ASN A 80 -5.72 0.73 12.69
C ASN A 80 -5.79 0.68 11.16
N ILE A 81 -6.23 -0.45 10.58
CA ILE A 81 -6.42 -0.56 9.12
C ILE A 81 -7.54 0.35 8.63
N TYR A 82 -8.62 0.51 9.40
CA TYR A 82 -9.71 1.42 9.03
C TYR A 82 -9.23 2.85 8.98
N SER A 83 -8.49 3.28 10.01
CA SER A 83 -7.92 4.63 10.05
C SER A 83 -7.00 4.89 8.85
N LEU A 84 -6.09 3.95 8.53
CA LEU A 84 -5.25 4.04 7.33
C LEU A 84 -6.07 4.06 6.05
N THR A 85 -7.09 3.20 5.94
CA THR A 85 -7.94 3.13 4.76
C THR A 85 -8.72 4.42 4.55
N VAL A 86 -9.23 5.04 5.62
CA VAL A 86 -9.95 6.33 5.54
C VAL A 86 -9.03 7.40 4.97
N ILE A 87 -7.80 7.56 5.52
CA ILE A 87 -6.82 8.54 5.05
C ILE A 87 -6.49 8.30 3.56
N ILE A 88 -6.11 7.07 3.21
CA ILE A 88 -5.72 6.73 1.84
C ILE A 88 -6.88 6.93 0.87
N THR A 89 -8.08 6.50 1.25
CA THR A 89 -9.26 6.60 0.39
C THR A 89 -9.66 8.05 0.16
N ASP A 90 -9.61 8.88 1.19
CA ASP A 90 -9.91 10.30 1.06
C ASP A 90 -8.91 10.99 0.13
N PHE A 91 -7.61 10.77 0.34
CA PHE A 91 -6.57 11.27 -0.54
C PHE A 91 -6.80 10.84 -2.00
N LEU A 92 -7.03 9.55 -2.25
CA LEU A 92 -7.20 9.04 -3.61
C LEU A 92 -8.49 9.53 -4.28
N LYS A 93 -9.58 9.70 -3.55
CA LYS A 93 -10.83 10.26 -4.08
C LYS A 93 -10.71 11.73 -4.48
N ASN A 94 -9.88 12.47 -3.75
CA ASN A 94 -9.61 13.90 -4.03
C ASN A 94 -8.47 14.07 -5.06
N THR A 95 -7.84 12.98 -5.48
CA THR A 95 -6.79 13.00 -6.51
C THR A 95 -7.42 12.93 -7.89
N ALA A 96 -7.13 13.93 -8.73
CA ALA A 96 -7.63 14.01 -10.09
C ALA A 96 -7.31 12.72 -10.88
N HIS A 97 -8.33 12.19 -11.56
CA HIS A 97 -8.26 11.01 -12.44
C HIS A 97 -7.93 9.67 -11.78
N PHE A 98 -7.81 9.59 -10.44
CA PHE A 98 -7.55 8.29 -9.80
C PHE A 98 -8.77 7.37 -9.82
N THR A 99 -9.96 7.94 -9.63
CA THR A 99 -11.21 7.18 -9.51
C THR A 99 -12.15 7.30 -10.69
N ASP A 100 -11.75 7.96 -11.79
CA ASP A 100 -12.61 8.19 -12.96
C ASP A 100 -13.09 6.88 -13.59
N ASN A 101 -12.23 5.86 -13.63
CA ASN A 101 -12.59 4.53 -14.10
C ASN A 101 -11.96 3.42 -13.23
N PRO A 102 -12.57 3.04 -12.10
CA PRO A 102 -12.04 2.01 -11.19
C PRO A 102 -11.80 0.65 -11.87
N ASN A 103 -12.55 0.36 -12.94
CA ASN A 103 -12.40 -0.90 -13.67
C ASN A 103 -11.09 -1.00 -14.47
N ASP A 104 -10.44 0.12 -14.76
CA ASP A 104 -9.15 0.14 -15.44
C ASP A 104 -7.95 0.04 -14.49
N LEU A 105 -8.21 0.04 -13.20
CA LEU A 105 -7.21 -0.03 -12.16
C LEU A 105 -7.13 -1.44 -11.56
N ILE A 106 -5.92 -1.88 -11.22
CA ILE A 106 -5.65 -3.14 -10.51
C ILE A 106 -4.65 -2.87 -9.40
N LEU A 107 -5.04 -3.12 -8.15
CA LEU A 107 -4.12 -3.04 -7.02
C LEU A 107 -3.26 -4.29 -6.95
N VAL A 108 -1.95 -4.11 -6.75
CA VAL A 108 -0.98 -5.22 -6.60
C VAL A 108 -0.25 -5.04 -5.27
N PRO A 109 -0.51 -5.91 -4.28
CA PRO A 109 0.21 -5.84 -3.02
C PRO A 109 1.69 -6.15 -3.20
N CYS A 110 2.57 -5.33 -2.63
CA CYS A 110 3.98 -5.64 -2.51
C CYS A 110 4.17 -6.89 -1.64
N PRO A 111 4.84 -7.97 -2.13
CA PRO A 111 4.92 -9.23 -1.40
C PRO A 111 5.70 -9.11 -0.10
N THR A 112 5.03 -9.30 1.03
CA THR A 112 5.65 -9.36 2.36
C THR A 112 6.46 -10.64 2.53
N SER A 113 7.62 -10.58 3.19
CA SER A 113 8.42 -11.77 3.44
C SER A 113 7.71 -12.74 4.39
N LYS A 114 7.85 -14.07 4.12
CA LYS A 114 7.29 -15.13 4.99
C LYS A 114 7.72 -14.96 6.47
N LYS A 115 8.95 -14.48 6.70
CA LYS A 115 9.46 -14.20 8.05
C LYS A 115 8.62 -13.14 8.74
N HIS A 116 8.33 -12.02 8.07
CA HIS A 116 7.52 -10.94 8.65
C HIS A 116 6.07 -11.34 8.83
N ILE A 117 5.49 -12.10 7.89
CA ILE A 117 4.13 -12.65 8.06
C ILE A 117 4.07 -13.55 9.30
N LYS A 118 5.07 -14.45 9.48
CA LYS A 118 5.15 -15.32 10.67
C LYS A 118 5.28 -14.52 11.97
N GLN A 119 6.08 -13.46 11.97
CA GLN A 119 6.28 -12.60 13.14
C GLN A 119 5.03 -11.78 13.52
N ARG A 120 4.28 -11.32 12.51
CA ARG A 120 3.08 -10.48 12.69
C ARG A 120 1.78 -11.27 12.80
N GLY A 121 1.78 -12.51 12.34
CA GLY A 121 0.59 -13.36 12.24
C GLY A 121 -0.29 -13.08 11.03
N PHE A 122 0.03 -12.06 10.20
CA PHE A 122 -0.73 -11.70 9.00
C PHE A 122 0.12 -10.94 7.97
N ASP A 123 -0.35 -10.90 6.72
CA ASP A 123 0.23 -10.06 5.66
C ASP A 123 -0.48 -8.70 5.67
N HIS A 124 0.20 -7.70 6.22
CA HIS A 124 -0.36 -6.36 6.41
C HIS A 124 -0.60 -5.63 5.08
N ILE A 125 0.25 -5.79 4.06
CA ILE A 125 0.03 -5.17 2.76
C ILE A 125 -1.14 -5.82 2.02
N LEU A 126 -1.21 -7.15 2.02
CA LEU A 126 -2.35 -7.84 1.41
C LEU A 126 -3.67 -7.45 2.08
N LEU A 127 -3.71 -7.38 3.41
CA LEU A 127 -4.89 -6.96 4.14
C LEU A 127 -5.29 -5.51 3.80
N LEU A 128 -4.34 -4.58 3.74
CA LEU A 128 -4.58 -3.19 3.33
C LEU A 128 -5.17 -3.14 1.91
N VAL A 129 -4.56 -3.86 0.96
CA VAL A 129 -5.03 -3.91 -0.43
C VAL A 129 -6.44 -4.49 -0.53
N GLN A 130 -6.77 -5.52 0.25
CA GLN A 130 -8.12 -6.10 0.29
C GLN A 130 -9.17 -5.08 0.75
N VAL A 131 -8.86 -4.32 1.80
CA VAL A 131 -9.78 -3.29 2.30
C VAL A 131 -9.90 -2.13 1.31
N LEU A 132 -8.79 -1.63 0.76
CA LEU A 132 -8.80 -0.58 -0.28
C LEU A 132 -9.58 -1.03 -1.53
N SER A 133 -9.37 -2.26 -1.99
CA SER A 133 -10.09 -2.85 -3.12
C SER A 133 -11.60 -2.80 -2.92
N LYS A 134 -12.08 -3.17 -1.72
CA LYS A 134 -13.50 -3.13 -1.37
C LYS A 134 -14.02 -1.70 -1.29
N THR A 135 -13.29 -0.80 -0.63
CA THR A 135 -13.72 0.59 -0.37
C THR A 135 -13.73 1.44 -1.64
N LEU A 136 -12.76 1.25 -2.53
CA LEU A 136 -12.63 1.99 -3.78
C LEU A 136 -13.30 1.29 -4.97
N ASN A 137 -13.82 0.08 -4.78
CA ASN A 137 -14.34 -0.79 -5.85
C ASN A 137 -13.32 -1.04 -6.98
N ILE A 138 -12.04 -1.17 -6.62
CA ILE A 138 -10.93 -1.47 -7.53
C ILE A 138 -10.53 -2.94 -7.35
N LYS A 139 -10.37 -3.68 -8.43
CA LYS A 139 -9.89 -5.08 -8.38
C LYS A 139 -8.46 -5.16 -7.86
N TYR A 140 -8.09 -6.26 -7.22
CA TYR A 140 -6.70 -6.55 -6.89
C TYR A 140 -6.25 -7.92 -7.40
N GLN A 141 -4.94 -8.06 -7.62
CA GLN A 141 -4.29 -9.30 -8.02
C GLN A 141 -3.04 -9.55 -7.19
N THR A 142 -2.83 -10.79 -6.77
CA THR A 142 -1.61 -11.23 -6.05
C THR A 142 -0.64 -11.95 -6.99
N ILE A 143 -0.42 -11.38 -8.17
CA ILE A 143 0.39 -11.96 -9.25
C ILE A 143 1.89 -11.78 -9.07
N ILE A 144 2.32 -10.95 -8.14
CA ILE A 144 3.75 -10.82 -7.82
C ILE A 144 4.06 -11.70 -6.61
N LYS A 145 5.06 -12.55 -6.75
CA LYS A 145 5.53 -13.43 -5.70
C LYS A 145 6.98 -13.15 -5.34
N ARG A 146 7.34 -13.46 -4.10
CA ARG A 146 8.71 -13.31 -3.61
C ARG A 146 9.42 -14.67 -3.59
N LYS A 147 10.56 -14.75 -4.28
CA LYS A 147 11.55 -15.85 -4.10
C LYS A 147 12.21 -15.69 -2.74
N GLY A 148 12.49 -16.72 -2.02
CA GLY A 148 13.11 -16.79 -0.70
C GLY A 148 13.99 -15.60 -0.22
N ASN A 149 14.59 -15.69 0.95
CA ASN A 149 15.37 -14.58 1.51
C ASN A 149 16.79 -14.52 0.90
N TYR A 150 17.00 -13.66 -0.10
CA TYR A 150 18.33 -13.24 -0.53
C TYR A 150 18.67 -11.89 0.13
N LYS A 151 19.11 -11.90 1.39
CA LYS A 151 19.74 -10.74 2.02
C LYS A 151 21.23 -11.01 2.18
N GLN A 152 22.08 -10.34 1.41
CA GLN A 152 23.48 -10.14 1.78
C GLN A 152 23.56 -8.89 2.69
N LEU A 153 24.10 -9.08 3.88
CA LEU A 153 24.46 -7.98 4.79
C LEU A 153 25.60 -7.18 4.13
N GLY A 154 25.53 -5.85 4.18
CA GLY A 154 26.59 -4.99 3.63
C GLY A 154 26.46 -4.64 2.13
N ALA A 155 25.39 -5.04 1.45
CA ALA A 155 25.22 -4.75 0.03
C ALA A 155 25.13 -3.24 -0.29
N SER A 156 25.87 -2.81 -1.32
CA SER A 156 25.79 -1.46 -1.90
C SER A 156 24.40 -1.16 -2.49
N LYS A 157 24.10 0.12 -2.80
CA LYS A 157 22.83 0.53 -3.43
C LYS A 157 22.58 -0.25 -4.75
N LYS A 158 23.62 -0.43 -5.58
CA LYS A 158 23.53 -1.18 -6.84
C LYS A 158 23.23 -2.66 -6.59
N GLN A 159 23.92 -3.28 -5.65
CA GLN A 159 23.69 -4.67 -5.28
C GLN A 159 22.28 -4.90 -4.69
N ARG A 160 21.75 -3.95 -3.89
CA ARG A 160 20.37 -4.04 -3.39
C ARG A 160 19.35 -3.98 -4.51
N LYS A 161 19.58 -3.15 -5.55
CA LYS A 161 18.72 -3.06 -6.72
C LYS A 161 18.73 -4.38 -7.52
N GLU A 162 19.90 -4.96 -7.75
CA GLU A 162 20.04 -6.26 -8.44
C GLU A 162 19.43 -7.42 -7.63
N GLN A 163 19.60 -7.42 -6.32
CA GLN A 163 18.98 -8.40 -5.42
C GLN A 163 17.44 -8.26 -5.40
N ALA A 164 16.92 -7.03 -5.40
CA ALA A 164 15.49 -6.79 -5.48
C ALA A 164 14.90 -7.37 -6.77
N LEU A 165 15.54 -7.13 -7.92
CA LEU A 165 15.12 -7.69 -9.21
C LEU A 165 15.06 -9.23 -9.21
N LYS A 166 16.01 -9.89 -8.55
CA LYS A 166 16.06 -11.35 -8.44
C LYS A 166 15.09 -11.93 -7.39
N SER A 167 14.57 -11.05 -6.52
CA SER A 167 13.75 -11.47 -5.37
C SER A 167 12.28 -11.66 -5.69
N TYR A 168 11.82 -11.18 -6.85
CA TYR A 168 10.40 -11.24 -7.24
C TYR A 168 10.24 -11.93 -8.59
N TYR A 169 9.03 -12.44 -8.85
CA TYR A 169 8.65 -13.00 -10.14
C TYR A 169 7.14 -12.87 -10.34
N LEU A 170 6.73 -12.92 -11.61
CA LEU A 170 5.31 -12.93 -11.98
C LEU A 170 4.77 -14.35 -11.84
N ASP A 171 3.60 -14.49 -11.22
CA ASP A 171 2.84 -15.71 -11.05
C ASP A 171 1.37 -15.41 -11.38
N GLY A 172 1.07 -15.37 -12.65
CA GLY A 172 -0.24 -15.02 -13.21
C GLY A 172 -0.15 -14.18 -14.47
N ASP A 173 -1.31 -13.78 -14.99
CA ASP A 173 -1.42 -13.06 -16.26
C ASP A 173 -1.57 -11.56 -16.06
N ILE A 174 -1.00 -10.80 -17.00
CA ILE A 174 -1.19 -9.36 -17.11
C ILE A 174 -2.39 -9.08 -18.02
N LEU A 175 -3.38 -8.37 -17.49
CA LEU A 175 -4.51 -7.86 -18.26
C LEU A 175 -4.06 -6.63 -19.06
N LYS A 176 -4.29 -6.66 -20.37
CA LYS A 176 -3.98 -5.54 -21.26
C LYS A 176 -4.84 -4.32 -20.90
N ASP A 177 -4.35 -3.15 -21.23
CA ASP A 177 -5.04 -1.85 -21.08
C ASP A 177 -5.41 -1.48 -19.65
N LYS A 178 -4.85 -2.17 -18.66
CA LYS A 178 -5.02 -1.84 -17.23
C LYS A 178 -3.83 -1.04 -16.69
N THR A 179 -4.13 -0.24 -15.68
CA THR A 179 -3.14 0.42 -14.84
C THR A 179 -2.92 -0.40 -13.58
N TYR A 180 -1.70 -0.87 -13.38
CA TYR A 180 -1.32 -1.64 -12.20
C TYR A 180 -0.76 -0.71 -11.13
N ILE A 181 -1.34 -0.75 -9.94
CA ILE A 181 -0.96 0.09 -8.81
C ILE A 181 -0.29 -0.79 -7.77
N ILE A 182 1.04 -0.69 -7.67
CA ILE A 182 1.82 -1.40 -6.65
C ILE A 182 1.60 -0.70 -5.32
N VAL A 183 1.13 -1.44 -4.31
CA VAL A 183 0.86 -0.89 -2.97
C VAL A 183 1.90 -1.39 -1.98
N ASP A 184 2.54 -0.46 -1.25
CA ASP A 184 3.48 -0.73 -0.17
C ASP A 184 3.21 0.20 1.03
N ASP A 185 3.84 -0.05 2.17
CA ASP A 185 3.68 0.81 3.35
C ASP A 185 4.72 1.95 3.38
N ILE A 186 5.99 1.66 3.09
CA ILE A 186 7.08 2.63 3.16
C ILE A 186 8.01 2.50 1.96
N LYS A 187 8.17 3.58 1.22
CA LYS A 187 9.23 3.70 0.22
C LYS A 187 10.48 4.28 0.87
N THR A 188 11.55 3.51 0.90
CA THR A 188 12.89 3.97 1.31
C THR A 188 13.76 4.24 0.08
N THR A 189 14.40 3.21 -0.47
CA THR A 189 15.20 3.31 -1.70
C THR A 189 14.37 3.15 -2.97
N GLY A 190 13.13 2.71 -2.87
CA GLY A 190 12.27 2.38 -3.99
C GLY A 190 12.64 1.09 -4.75
N SER A 191 13.72 0.41 -4.36
CA SER A 191 14.22 -0.77 -5.10
C SER A 191 13.20 -1.90 -5.24
N THR A 192 12.33 -2.08 -4.24
CA THR A 192 11.25 -3.06 -4.29
C THR A 192 10.19 -2.69 -5.32
N LEU A 193 9.70 -1.45 -5.24
CA LEU A 193 8.69 -0.92 -6.16
C LEU A 193 9.22 -0.95 -7.60
N GLU A 194 10.47 -0.53 -7.81
CA GLU A 194 11.11 -0.54 -9.13
C GLU A 194 11.28 -1.95 -9.69
N ALA A 195 11.65 -2.93 -8.85
CA ALA A 195 11.78 -4.32 -9.27
C ALA A 195 10.43 -4.92 -9.71
N ILE A 196 9.37 -4.66 -8.94
CA ILE A 196 8.03 -5.12 -9.26
C ILE A 196 7.50 -4.42 -10.51
N ALA A 197 7.68 -3.11 -10.62
CA ALA A 197 7.27 -2.33 -11.77
C ALA A 197 7.95 -2.81 -13.06
N LYS A 198 9.26 -3.10 -12.99
CA LYS A 198 9.99 -3.69 -14.12
C LYS A 198 9.38 -5.02 -14.55
N ILE A 199 9.06 -5.91 -13.62
CA ILE A 199 8.43 -7.21 -13.93
C ILE A 199 7.09 -6.97 -14.63
N LEU A 200 6.26 -6.05 -14.15
CA LEU A 200 4.98 -5.73 -14.77
C LEU A 200 5.16 -5.17 -16.18
N LYS A 201 6.08 -4.22 -16.38
CA LYS A 201 6.38 -3.63 -17.70
C LYS A 201 6.98 -4.64 -18.67
N ASP A 202 7.92 -5.49 -18.23
CA ASP A 202 8.52 -6.56 -19.07
C ASP A 202 7.44 -7.57 -19.54
N ASN A 203 6.36 -7.73 -18.78
CA ASN A 203 5.19 -8.53 -19.13
C ASN A 203 4.04 -7.71 -19.74
N LYS A 204 4.36 -6.53 -20.29
CA LYS A 204 3.48 -5.69 -21.13
C LYS A 204 2.33 -5.02 -20.37
N ALA A 205 2.49 -4.74 -19.07
CA ALA A 205 1.60 -3.82 -18.38
C ALA A 205 1.65 -2.43 -19.05
N SER A 206 0.51 -1.90 -19.43
CA SER A 206 0.40 -0.61 -20.13
C SER A 206 0.90 0.53 -19.24
N ARG A 207 0.35 0.65 -18.05
CA ARG A 207 0.72 1.65 -17.04
C ARG A 207 0.98 1.00 -15.70
N VAL A 208 1.99 1.52 -15.00
CA VAL A 208 2.35 1.08 -13.64
C VAL A 208 2.50 2.29 -12.74
N TRP A 209 1.69 2.34 -11.69
CA TRP A 209 1.74 3.34 -10.63
C TRP A 209 2.23 2.71 -9.34
N ALA A 210 2.72 3.53 -8.41
CA ALA A 210 3.06 3.12 -7.06
C ALA A 210 2.25 3.94 -6.05
N LEU A 211 1.70 3.27 -5.04
CA LEU A 211 1.02 3.87 -3.90
C LEU A 211 1.72 3.39 -2.63
N TYR A 212 2.22 4.31 -1.82
CA TYR A 212 2.81 3.99 -0.52
C TYR A 212 2.39 5.01 0.54
N ILE A 213 2.35 4.58 1.80
CA ILE A 213 1.85 5.44 2.87
C ILE A 213 2.93 6.46 3.24
N LEU A 214 4.16 6.01 3.46
CA LEU A 214 5.24 6.88 3.91
C LEU A 214 6.40 6.90 2.92
N TYR A 215 6.87 8.11 2.62
CA TYR A 215 8.11 8.33 1.88
C TYR A 215 9.25 8.65 2.86
N GLN A 216 10.31 7.89 2.79
CA GLN A 216 11.53 8.17 3.55
C GLN A 216 12.56 8.82 2.62
N GLU A 217 12.63 10.15 2.65
CA GLU A 217 13.76 10.87 2.07
C GLU A 217 15.09 10.41 2.68
N LYS A 218 16.13 10.42 1.87
CA LYS A 218 17.48 10.04 2.28
C LYS A 218 18.19 11.16 2.99
#